data_a26c7d1c83ee1b8c8edac719052862c3
#
_entry.id   a26c7d1c83ee1b8c8edac719052862c3
#
_cell.length_a   1.000
_cell.length_b   1.000
_cell.length_c   1.000
_cell.angle_alpha   90.00
_cell.angle_beta   90.00
_cell.angle_gamma   90.00
#
_symmetry.space_group_name_H-M   'P 1'
#
loop_
_entity.id
_entity.type
_entity.pdbx_description
1 polymer ?
#
loop_
_entity_poly.entity_id
_entity_poly.type
_entity_poly.pdbx_seq_one_letter_code
_entity_poly.pdbx_strand_id
1 'polypeptide(L)'
;MIKKLIKFLLWGLIFWVILFMTIDKVKAEDALIIHQNYGNTHSKHKNRLENANHNVTMYNAGSSSYSYTASNYEQVYDIRYGYNFSTADKDRFKTVLSNGGTIYLVGENGNFDARNDSIVTFLREVTGDNNIAHSGNSCCGSGAKYSMNENRDILTSYSTNDDMTVVASGYFSNIGSNGKWLLKDPSDSNKIVGAMWDGDALSATYSNGKVVVVLDINYASHSSYYTNGDQAWIDAMITNVITSTVNTRSVTLSGITSSQQTEVNTAKNKSQTNNAIYLTQSGDGIDLDIVQDGTDNLIIGSDLTNAGSIQGDNNEITLTQKNAGNVLGIDVNGNTNDVDIWQDTQQNAVVDITGASNTLDLEQLHLSNSGEHFSKVTINGNSNNITIDQKETGNKILFLDVDGSNNVQVDQKGTGNHFLDINLTDSHTVDVTQDGTGSHNATIHLSGNSSSVTLTQDSSTNQNYHFQQSCSSSSCSATVTQN
;
A
#
# COMPACT_ATOMS: atom_id res chain seq x y z
N MET A 1 -2.91 -48.84 20.13
CA MET A 1 -3.67 -47.68 20.61
C MET A 1 -2.77 -46.50 20.93
N ILE A 2 -1.71 -46.64 21.71
CA ILE A 2 -0.77 -45.57 22.13
C ILE A 2 -0.10 -44.83 20.97
N LYS A 3 0.35 -45.53 19.91
CA LYS A 3 0.97 -44.88 18.72
C LYS A 3 0.04 -43.95 17.93
N LYS A 4 -1.29 -44.19 17.95
CA LYS A 4 -2.25 -43.30 17.32
C LYS A 4 -2.52 -42.06 18.16
N LEU A 5 -2.50 -42.23 19.51
CA LEU A 5 -2.69 -41.09 20.42
C LEU A 5 -1.50 -40.12 20.37
N ILE A 6 -0.27 -40.63 20.27
CA ILE A 6 0.95 -39.80 20.16
C ILE A 6 0.97 -39.02 18.84
N LYS A 7 0.54 -39.64 17.73
CA LYS A 7 0.40 -38.91 16.45
C LYS A 7 -0.65 -37.77 16.53
N PHE A 8 -1.78 -38.03 17.19
CA PHE A 8 -2.81 -37.01 17.34
C PHE A 8 -2.37 -35.84 18.22
N LEU A 9 -1.63 -36.13 19.29
CA LEU A 9 -1.03 -35.09 20.15
C LEU A 9 0.06 -34.31 19.44
N LEU A 10 0.90 -34.96 18.62
CA LEU A 10 1.92 -34.27 17.83
C LEU A 10 1.31 -33.37 16.76
N TRP A 11 0.25 -33.82 16.07
CA TRP A 11 -0.48 -33.02 15.10
C TRP A 11 -1.22 -31.84 15.76
N GLY A 12 -1.81 -32.07 16.94
CA GLY A 12 -2.41 -30.99 17.72
C GLY A 12 -1.39 -29.93 18.15
N LEU A 13 -0.18 -30.37 18.59
CA LEU A 13 0.88 -29.44 18.98
C LEU A 13 1.44 -28.65 17.79
N ILE A 14 1.63 -29.30 16.64
CA ILE A 14 2.07 -28.65 15.40
C ILE A 14 1.01 -27.66 14.91
N PHE A 15 -0.28 -28.00 14.99
CA PHE A 15 -1.36 -27.09 14.62
C PHE A 15 -1.43 -25.86 15.56
N TRP A 16 -1.21 -26.06 16.86
CA TRP A 16 -1.12 -24.95 17.82
C TRP A 16 0.13 -24.07 17.61
N VAL A 17 1.27 -24.65 17.27
CA VAL A 17 2.49 -23.90 16.98
C VAL A 17 2.35 -23.11 15.69
N ILE A 18 1.69 -23.66 14.66
CA ILE A 18 1.41 -22.95 13.40
C ILE A 18 0.38 -21.84 13.64
N LEU A 19 -0.64 -22.06 14.46
CA LEU A 19 -1.65 -21.04 14.77
C LEU A 19 -1.09 -19.86 15.59
N PHE A 20 0.01 -20.07 16.35
CA PHE A 20 0.70 -18.98 17.06
C PHE A 20 1.79 -18.28 16.23
N MET A 21 2.12 -18.77 15.03
CA MET A 21 3.15 -18.18 14.18
C MET A 21 2.61 -17.20 13.13
N THR A 22 1.30 -17.02 13.02
CA THR A 22 0.68 -16.05 12.11
C THR A 22 -0.02 -14.90 12.86
N ILE A 23 0.65 -14.33 13.85
CA ILE A 23 0.38 -12.93 14.17
C ILE A 23 1.25 -12.17 13.17
N ASP A 24 0.64 -11.62 12.14
CA ASP A 24 1.30 -10.64 11.29
C ASP A 24 1.95 -9.62 12.21
N LYS A 25 3.27 -9.67 12.29
CA LYS A 25 4.00 -8.62 13.00
C LYS A 25 3.75 -7.36 12.18
N VAL A 26 3.02 -6.42 12.76
CA VAL A 26 2.94 -5.06 12.23
C VAL A 26 4.35 -4.65 11.84
N LYS A 27 4.55 -4.25 10.59
CA LYS A 27 5.85 -3.79 10.10
C LYS A 27 6.29 -2.65 11.02
N ALA A 28 7.51 -2.74 11.54
CA ALA A 28 8.07 -1.64 12.30
C ALA A 28 8.21 -0.43 11.36
N GLU A 29 7.53 0.66 11.68
CA GLU A 29 7.62 1.92 10.97
C GLU A 29 8.37 2.94 11.81
N ASP A 30 9.05 3.87 11.15
CA ASP A 30 9.71 4.95 11.83
C ASP A 30 8.72 6.09 12.11
N ALA A 31 8.42 6.28 13.38
CA ALA A 31 7.49 7.28 13.89
C ALA A 31 8.21 8.44 14.58
N LEU A 32 7.84 9.66 14.24
CA LEU A 32 8.31 10.86 14.89
C LEU A 32 7.22 11.48 15.76
N ILE A 33 7.51 11.73 17.02
CA ILE A 33 6.64 12.50 17.93
C ILE A 33 7.25 13.89 18.16
N ILE A 34 6.56 14.92 17.70
CA ILE A 34 6.88 16.31 17.95
C ILE A 34 6.01 16.80 19.09
N HIS A 35 6.60 17.20 20.20
CA HIS A 35 5.85 17.58 21.39
C HIS A 35 6.38 18.85 22.07
N GLN A 36 5.56 19.40 22.94
CA GLN A 36 5.93 20.42 23.90
C GLN A 36 5.56 19.88 25.28
N ASN A 37 6.43 19.57 26.14
CA ASN A 37 6.24 18.98 27.46
C ASN A 37 4.92 19.34 28.17
N TYR A 38 3.79 18.84 27.68
CA TYR A 38 2.49 19.02 28.31
C TYR A 38 1.96 17.66 28.81
N GLY A 39 1.84 17.56 30.10
CA GLY A 39 1.43 16.29 30.73
C GLY A 39 2.30 15.10 30.27
N ASN A 40 1.68 13.98 30.04
CA ASN A 40 2.33 12.75 29.60
C ASN A 40 1.84 12.26 28.21
N THR A 41 1.16 13.11 27.44
CA THR A 41 0.54 12.74 26.16
C THR A 41 1.54 12.11 25.22
N HIS A 42 2.72 12.74 25.06
CA HIS A 42 3.80 12.23 24.22
C HIS A 42 4.31 10.85 24.67
N SER A 43 4.48 10.65 25.99
CA SER A 43 4.94 9.37 26.52
C SER A 43 3.89 8.26 26.35
N LYS A 44 2.60 8.60 26.43
CA LYS A 44 1.52 7.64 26.19
C LYS A 44 1.53 7.17 24.73
N HIS A 45 1.61 8.08 23.78
CA HIS A 45 1.72 7.72 22.36
C HIS A 45 2.98 6.91 22.09
N LYS A 46 4.15 7.35 22.60
CA LYS A 46 5.40 6.62 22.46
C LYS A 46 5.27 5.17 22.92
N ASN A 47 4.81 4.97 24.15
CA ASN A 47 4.70 3.63 24.72
C ASN A 47 3.75 2.73 23.90
N ARG A 48 2.67 3.27 23.36
CA ARG A 48 1.72 2.48 22.55
C ARG A 48 2.31 2.14 21.16
N LEU A 49 3.01 3.07 20.54
CA LEU A 49 3.73 2.85 19.28
C LEU A 49 4.85 1.81 19.46
N GLU A 50 5.66 1.93 20.50
CA GLU A 50 6.72 0.95 20.79
C GLU A 50 6.16 -0.45 21.10
N ASN A 51 5.01 -0.52 21.79
CA ASN A 51 4.30 -1.79 22.00
C ASN A 51 3.77 -2.41 20.72
N ALA A 52 3.49 -1.58 19.71
CA ALA A 52 3.13 -2.01 18.36
C ALA A 52 4.35 -2.27 17.45
N ASN A 53 5.56 -2.32 18.01
CA ASN A 53 6.86 -2.52 17.35
C ASN A 53 7.30 -1.38 16.40
N HIS A 54 6.80 -0.17 16.54
CA HIS A 54 7.33 0.97 15.80
C HIS A 54 8.63 1.51 16.41
N ASN A 55 9.50 2.07 15.58
CA ASN A 55 10.68 2.79 16.02
C ASN A 55 10.31 4.24 16.30
N VAL A 56 10.37 4.68 17.55
CA VAL A 56 9.87 6.01 17.93
C VAL A 56 10.99 6.98 18.22
N THR A 57 11.07 8.05 17.43
CA THR A 57 11.90 9.23 17.71
C THR A 57 11.05 10.32 18.34
N MET A 58 11.56 10.95 19.39
CA MET A 58 10.88 12.06 20.07
C MET A 58 11.62 13.37 19.89
N TYR A 59 10.89 14.42 19.59
CA TYR A 59 11.42 15.76 19.45
C TYR A 59 10.66 16.75 20.33
N ASN A 60 11.35 17.31 21.31
CA ASN A 60 10.79 18.39 22.12
C ASN A 60 10.99 19.72 21.39
N ALA A 61 9.97 20.17 20.67
CA ALA A 61 10.02 21.40 19.91
C ALA A 61 9.95 22.66 20.81
N GLY A 62 9.37 22.54 22.00
CA GLY A 62 9.26 23.66 22.94
C GLY A 62 8.83 24.95 22.24
N SER A 63 9.59 26.03 22.46
CA SER A 63 9.47 27.31 21.75
C SER A 63 10.53 27.51 20.67
N SER A 64 11.40 26.52 20.43
CA SER A 64 12.51 26.63 19.50
C SER A 64 12.19 25.98 18.15
N SER A 65 12.86 26.47 17.10
CA SER A 65 12.84 25.84 15.79
C SER A 65 13.45 24.43 15.88
N TYR A 66 12.80 23.45 15.32
CA TYR A 66 13.26 22.07 15.19
C TYR A 66 13.36 21.71 13.71
N SER A 67 14.20 20.75 13.41
CA SER A 67 14.38 20.27 12.05
C SER A 67 14.50 18.76 12.03
N TYR A 68 13.85 18.13 11.08
CA TYR A 68 13.98 16.71 10.78
C TYR A 68 13.88 16.49 9.28
N THR A 69 14.40 15.36 8.82
CA THR A 69 14.27 14.94 7.42
C THR A 69 12.97 14.14 7.28
N ALA A 70 12.00 14.72 6.60
CA ALA A 70 10.63 14.17 6.51
C ALA A 70 10.59 12.77 5.88
N SER A 71 11.48 12.50 4.92
CA SER A 71 11.57 11.18 4.25
C SER A 71 12.07 10.04 5.15
N ASN A 72 12.50 10.33 6.36
CA ASN A 72 12.96 9.30 7.31
C ASN A 72 11.81 8.74 8.16
N TYR A 73 10.59 9.24 8.00
CA TYR A 73 9.48 8.85 8.86
C TYR A 73 8.23 8.54 8.03
N GLU A 74 7.64 7.38 8.30
CA GLU A 74 6.33 7.00 7.77
C GLU A 74 5.19 7.62 8.57
N GLN A 75 5.43 7.96 9.83
CA GLN A 75 4.42 8.53 10.73
C GLN A 75 4.97 9.76 11.44
N VAL A 76 4.22 10.85 11.46
CA VAL A 76 4.55 12.06 12.23
C VAL A 76 3.38 12.46 13.11
N TYR A 77 3.61 12.46 14.40
CA TYR A 77 2.67 12.90 15.44
C TYR A 77 3.04 14.29 15.91
N ASP A 78 2.31 15.31 15.48
CA ASP A 78 2.46 16.66 16.02
C ASP A 78 1.43 16.89 17.13
N ILE A 79 1.86 16.63 18.35
CA ILE A 79 1.05 16.75 19.57
C ILE A 79 1.38 18.05 20.35
N ARG A 80 1.81 19.07 19.66
CA ARG A 80 1.92 20.44 20.22
C ARG A 80 0.53 21.08 20.20
N TYR A 81 0.07 21.58 21.27
CA TYR A 81 -1.28 22.20 21.37
C TYR A 81 -1.29 23.73 21.21
N GLY A 82 -0.21 24.41 21.57
CA GLY A 82 -0.15 25.86 21.64
C GLY A 82 0.65 26.57 20.53
N TYR A 83 1.14 25.83 19.51
CA TYR A 83 1.97 26.38 18.46
C TYR A 83 1.37 26.20 17.08
N ASN A 84 1.31 27.27 16.32
CA ASN A 84 0.90 27.23 14.92
C ASN A 84 1.95 26.53 14.07
N PHE A 85 1.54 25.98 12.94
CA PHE A 85 2.47 25.45 11.95
C PHE A 85 3.23 26.59 11.27
N SER A 86 4.54 26.48 11.23
CA SER A 86 5.34 27.25 10.30
C SER A 86 5.17 26.72 8.86
N THR A 87 5.58 27.52 7.88
CA THR A 87 5.66 27.04 6.48
C THR A 87 6.51 25.78 6.38
N ALA A 88 7.67 25.78 7.07
CA ALA A 88 8.54 24.61 7.10
C ALA A 88 7.92 23.37 7.74
N ASP A 89 7.03 23.51 8.73
CA ASP A 89 6.27 22.37 9.28
C ASP A 89 5.34 21.81 8.22
N LYS A 90 4.55 22.67 7.58
CA LYS A 90 3.61 22.26 6.53
C LYS A 90 4.32 21.59 5.35
N ASP A 91 5.46 22.10 4.94
CA ASP A 91 6.25 21.53 3.83
C ASP A 91 6.76 20.12 4.19
N ARG A 92 7.21 19.91 5.44
CA ARG A 92 7.60 18.58 5.92
C ARG A 92 6.43 17.63 6.00
N PHE A 93 5.27 18.07 6.50
CA PHE A 93 4.06 17.26 6.53
C PHE A 93 3.61 16.87 5.12
N LYS A 94 3.64 17.79 4.17
CA LYS A 94 3.36 17.52 2.76
C LYS A 94 4.32 16.48 2.17
N THR A 95 5.61 16.55 2.53
CA THR A 95 6.60 15.56 2.10
C THR A 95 6.28 14.17 2.66
N VAL A 96 5.90 14.06 3.94
CA VAL A 96 5.46 12.79 4.52
C VAL A 96 4.23 12.25 3.80
N LEU A 97 3.23 13.11 3.56
CA LEU A 97 2.00 12.72 2.85
C LEU A 97 2.25 12.29 1.40
N SER A 98 3.08 13.01 0.66
CA SER A 98 3.43 12.65 -0.72
C SER A 98 4.20 11.34 -0.81
N ASN A 99 4.89 10.95 0.26
CA ASN A 99 5.54 9.64 0.40
C ASN A 99 4.59 8.55 0.93
N GLY A 100 3.30 8.85 1.06
CA GLY A 100 2.30 7.91 1.56
C GLY A 100 2.24 7.78 3.08
N GLY A 101 2.93 8.63 3.82
CA GLY A 101 2.97 8.58 5.28
C GLY A 101 1.73 9.17 5.96
N THR A 102 1.66 9.01 7.26
CA THR A 102 0.55 9.49 8.09
C THR A 102 0.96 10.67 8.95
N ILE A 103 0.12 11.69 8.98
CA ILE A 103 0.24 12.85 9.86
C ILE A 103 -0.88 12.81 10.91
N TYR A 104 -0.51 12.69 12.17
CA TYR A 104 -1.41 12.79 13.31
C TYR A 104 -1.25 14.14 14.00
N LEU A 105 -2.31 14.93 14.04
CA LEU A 105 -2.30 16.29 14.54
C LEU A 105 -3.21 16.42 15.76
N VAL A 106 -2.73 17.12 16.76
CA VAL A 106 -3.53 17.49 17.92
C VAL A 106 -3.80 18.98 17.90
N GLY A 107 -5.08 19.32 17.95
CA GLY A 107 -5.56 20.67 18.23
C GLY A 107 -6.09 20.78 19.66
N GLU A 108 -6.90 21.79 19.92
CA GLU A 108 -7.39 22.09 21.27
C GLU A 108 -8.72 22.87 21.19
N ASN A 109 -9.25 23.29 22.32
CA ASN A 109 -10.45 24.12 22.43
C ASN A 109 -10.30 25.53 21.83
N GLY A 110 -11.40 26.29 21.84
CA GLY A 110 -11.45 27.64 21.27
C GLY A 110 -10.50 28.69 21.88
N ASN A 111 -9.81 28.39 22.99
CA ASN A 111 -8.74 29.28 23.48
C ASN A 111 -7.44 29.13 22.67
N PHE A 112 -7.35 28.13 21.81
CA PHE A 112 -6.22 27.83 20.94
C PHE A 112 -6.60 27.91 19.45
N ASP A 113 -7.49 28.83 19.10
CA ASP A 113 -8.00 29.00 17.73
C ASP A 113 -6.88 29.13 16.70
N ALA A 114 -5.81 29.85 17.02
CA ALA A 114 -4.70 30.02 16.11
C ALA A 114 -4.01 28.67 15.75
N ARG A 115 -3.97 27.71 16.67
CA ARG A 115 -3.51 26.33 16.40
C ARG A 115 -4.49 25.61 15.49
N ASN A 116 -5.78 25.65 15.82
CA ASN A 116 -6.84 25.03 15.05
C ASN A 116 -6.94 25.63 13.64
N ASP A 117 -6.81 26.96 13.51
CA ASP A 117 -6.73 27.64 12.22
C ASP A 117 -5.55 27.14 11.37
N SER A 118 -4.38 26.91 11.99
CA SER A 118 -3.23 26.39 11.26
C SER A 118 -3.43 24.94 10.79
N ILE A 119 -4.13 24.13 11.57
CA ILE A 119 -4.56 22.76 11.20
C ILE A 119 -5.52 22.82 10.01
N VAL A 120 -6.60 23.62 10.13
CA VAL A 120 -7.60 23.75 9.07
C VAL A 120 -7.00 24.31 7.79
N THR A 121 -6.11 25.29 7.89
CA THR A 121 -5.38 25.81 6.73
C THR A 121 -4.56 24.72 6.05
N PHE A 122 -3.82 23.93 6.80
CA PHE A 122 -3.08 22.79 6.27
C PHE A 122 -3.99 21.75 5.62
N LEU A 123 -5.11 21.40 6.27
CA LEU A 123 -6.10 20.48 5.71
C LEU A 123 -6.64 20.97 4.36
N ARG A 124 -7.02 22.25 4.28
CA ARG A 124 -7.49 22.85 3.00
C ARG A 124 -6.42 22.79 1.90
N GLU A 125 -5.15 23.00 2.26
CA GLU A 125 -4.04 22.91 1.32
C GLU A 125 -3.85 21.49 0.76
N VAL A 126 -4.02 20.44 1.59
CA VAL A 126 -3.77 19.05 1.17
C VAL A 126 -4.98 18.33 0.64
N THR A 127 -6.20 18.79 0.97
CA THR A 127 -7.45 18.23 0.43
C THR A 127 -7.98 18.99 -0.79
N GLY A 128 -7.65 20.27 -0.91
CA GLY A 128 -8.29 21.18 -1.87
C GLY A 128 -9.69 21.63 -1.46
N ASP A 129 -10.24 21.18 -0.32
CA ASP A 129 -11.59 21.52 0.14
C ASP A 129 -11.58 22.70 1.11
N ASN A 130 -12.01 23.85 0.63
CA ASN A 130 -12.10 25.09 1.41
C ASN A 130 -13.26 25.12 2.42
N ASN A 131 -14.13 24.14 2.42
CA ASN A 131 -15.26 24.08 3.35
C ASN A 131 -14.87 23.51 4.73
N ILE A 132 -13.71 22.88 4.86
CA ILE A 132 -13.24 22.39 6.17
C ILE A 132 -13.15 23.55 7.14
N ALA A 133 -13.78 23.39 8.31
CA ALA A 133 -13.85 24.46 9.31
C ALA A 133 -13.91 23.87 10.73
N HIS A 134 -13.26 24.54 11.66
CA HIS A 134 -13.41 24.29 13.09
C HIS A 134 -14.27 25.37 13.75
N SER A 135 -14.67 25.11 14.97
CA SER A 135 -15.38 26.08 15.81
C SER A 135 -15.11 25.80 17.29
N GLY A 136 -15.27 26.78 18.10
CA GLY A 136 -15.20 26.89 19.55
C GLY A 136 -15.00 25.60 20.37
N ASN A 137 -15.81 25.45 21.42
CA ASN A 137 -15.74 24.30 22.31
C ASN A 137 -16.84 23.28 21.97
N SER A 138 -16.49 22.01 21.84
CA SER A 138 -17.47 20.94 21.64
C SER A 138 -18.30 20.77 22.87
N CYS A 139 -17.65 20.61 24.00
CA CYS A 139 -18.27 20.43 25.30
C CYS A 139 -17.49 21.19 26.38
N CYS A 140 -18.12 21.41 27.49
CA CYS A 140 -17.60 21.32 28.82
C CYS A 140 -16.60 22.38 29.29
N GLY A 141 -16.94 23.02 30.36
CA GLY A 141 -16.01 23.82 31.13
C GLY A 141 -14.87 23.01 31.72
N SER A 142 -13.79 23.67 32.06
CA SER A 142 -12.53 23.08 32.53
C SER A 142 -12.72 21.99 33.61
N GLY A 143 -12.17 20.80 33.33
CA GLY A 143 -11.98 19.75 34.32
C GLY A 143 -12.98 18.60 34.33
N ALA A 144 -14.03 18.61 33.53
CA ALA A 144 -14.93 17.48 33.39
C ALA A 144 -14.51 16.59 32.21
N LYS A 145 -14.59 15.28 32.40
CA LYS A 145 -14.42 14.29 31.32
C LYS A 145 -15.77 14.07 30.64
N TYR A 146 -15.71 13.90 29.34
CA TYR A 146 -16.87 13.60 28.52
C TYR A 146 -16.58 12.45 27.60
N SER A 147 -17.43 11.43 27.69
CA SER A 147 -17.41 10.31 26.75
C SER A 147 -17.77 10.80 25.35
N MET A 148 -17.06 10.32 24.36
CA MET A 148 -17.31 10.57 22.94
C MET A 148 -17.92 9.35 22.28
N ASN A 149 -18.62 9.54 21.18
CA ASN A 149 -19.01 8.45 20.30
C ASN A 149 -17.87 8.18 19.33
N GLU A 150 -17.31 6.99 19.35
CA GLU A 150 -16.29 6.53 18.39
C GLU A 150 -16.94 5.92 17.14
N ASN A 151 -16.31 6.15 16.01
CA ASN A 151 -16.67 5.44 14.77
C ASN A 151 -16.07 4.02 14.75
N ARG A 152 -16.79 3.08 15.31
CA ARG A 152 -16.34 1.69 15.42
C ARG A 152 -16.36 0.92 14.10
N ASP A 153 -16.98 1.46 13.07
CA ASP A 153 -16.89 0.92 11.71
C ASP A 153 -15.48 1.14 11.10
N ILE A 154 -14.82 2.23 11.50
CA ILE A 154 -13.43 2.52 11.14
C ILE A 154 -12.48 1.95 12.18
N LEU A 155 -12.79 2.10 13.46
CA LEU A 155 -11.96 1.66 14.58
C LEU A 155 -12.33 0.23 15.01
N THR A 156 -12.22 -0.72 14.11
CA THR A 156 -12.67 -2.11 14.29
C THR A 156 -11.93 -2.86 15.39
N SER A 157 -10.69 -2.46 15.69
CA SER A 157 -9.89 -3.05 16.78
C SER A 157 -10.12 -2.39 18.14
N TYR A 158 -11.11 -1.50 18.27
CA TYR A 158 -11.43 -0.86 19.55
C TYR A 158 -11.86 -1.91 20.59
N SER A 159 -10.99 -2.19 21.53
CA SER A 159 -11.01 -3.43 22.34
C SER A 159 -11.70 -3.31 23.70
N THR A 160 -12.37 -2.21 23.98
CA THR A 160 -13.09 -1.99 25.25
C THR A 160 -14.51 -1.48 25.02
N ASN A 161 -15.38 -1.63 26.04
CA ASN A 161 -16.69 -0.98 26.08
C ASN A 161 -16.63 0.43 26.70
N ASP A 162 -15.48 0.81 27.25
CA ASP A 162 -15.29 2.16 27.79
C ASP A 162 -15.12 3.14 26.62
N ASP A 163 -15.82 4.27 26.67
CA ASP A 163 -15.71 5.30 25.65
C ASP A 163 -14.40 6.09 25.81
N MET A 164 -13.90 6.63 24.70
CA MET A 164 -12.86 7.64 24.75
C MET A 164 -13.37 8.91 25.41
N THR A 165 -12.55 9.53 26.23
CA THR A 165 -12.94 10.75 26.96
C THR A 165 -12.11 11.95 26.53
N VAL A 166 -12.76 13.09 26.41
CA VAL A 166 -12.13 14.40 26.14
C VAL A 166 -12.38 15.38 27.29
N VAL A 167 -11.52 16.40 27.36
CA VAL A 167 -11.62 17.43 28.41
C VAL A 167 -11.47 18.80 27.74
N ALA A 168 -12.58 19.49 27.58
CA ALA A 168 -12.66 20.81 26.96
C ALA A 168 -12.13 20.83 25.50
N SER A 169 -12.61 19.93 24.67
CA SER A 169 -12.21 19.83 23.26
C SER A 169 -12.75 20.96 22.38
N GLY A 170 -12.05 21.27 21.30
CA GLY A 170 -12.61 21.91 20.12
C GLY A 170 -13.44 20.95 19.28
N TYR A 171 -13.96 21.42 18.16
CA TYR A 171 -14.63 20.56 17.19
C TYR A 171 -14.55 21.11 15.77
N PHE A 172 -14.65 20.25 14.79
CA PHE A 172 -14.91 20.61 13.42
C PHE A 172 -16.40 20.85 13.22
N SER A 173 -16.75 22.02 12.73
CA SER A 173 -18.11 22.33 12.26
C SER A 173 -18.35 21.82 10.84
N ASN A 174 -17.29 21.54 10.09
CA ASN A 174 -17.32 20.92 8.78
C ASN A 174 -15.99 20.20 8.50
N ILE A 175 -16.04 18.93 8.12
CA ILE A 175 -14.87 18.14 7.77
C ILE A 175 -14.65 18.00 6.24
N GLY A 176 -15.41 18.76 5.44
CA GLY A 176 -15.38 18.66 3.98
C GLY A 176 -16.21 17.51 3.43
N SER A 177 -16.19 17.37 2.10
CA SER A 177 -17.04 16.42 1.38
C SER A 177 -16.67 14.95 1.64
N ASN A 178 -15.38 14.67 1.79
CA ASN A 178 -14.85 13.30 1.87
C ASN A 178 -14.14 13.00 3.20
N GLY A 179 -14.13 13.94 4.15
CA GLY A 179 -13.60 13.71 5.48
C GLY A 179 -14.42 12.67 6.24
N LYS A 180 -13.75 11.80 6.98
CA LYS A 180 -14.36 10.74 7.78
C LYS A 180 -14.31 11.11 9.25
N TRP A 181 -15.46 11.10 9.93
CA TRP A 181 -15.46 11.34 11.37
C TRP A 181 -14.93 10.12 12.13
N LEU A 182 -14.21 10.36 13.20
CA LEU A 182 -13.71 9.35 14.12
C LEU A 182 -14.30 9.48 15.52
N LEU A 183 -14.47 10.71 15.97
CA LEU A 183 -15.06 11.05 17.29
C LEU A 183 -16.11 12.12 17.12
N LYS A 184 -17.26 11.91 17.75
CA LYS A 184 -18.37 12.89 17.81
C LYS A 184 -18.81 13.16 19.23
N ASP A 185 -19.28 14.37 19.46
CA ASP A 185 -20.01 14.72 20.67
C ASP A 185 -21.33 13.92 20.74
N PRO A 186 -21.59 13.15 21.80
CA PRO A 186 -22.82 12.36 21.91
C PRO A 186 -24.09 13.20 22.04
N SER A 187 -23.98 14.45 22.46
CA SER A 187 -25.10 15.38 22.59
C SER A 187 -25.41 16.17 21.32
N ASP A 188 -24.43 16.26 20.41
CA ASP A 188 -24.57 16.98 19.15
C ASP A 188 -23.70 16.34 18.05
N SER A 189 -24.32 15.51 17.24
CA SER A 189 -23.63 14.76 16.18
C SER A 189 -22.99 15.63 15.08
N ASN A 190 -23.27 16.93 15.04
CA ASN A 190 -22.61 17.88 14.14
C ASN A 190 -21.26 18.36 14.67
N LYS A 191 -20.96 18.11 15.93
CA LYS A 191 -19.67 18.44 16.53
C LYS A 191 -18.71 17.26 16.43
N ILE A 192 -17.80 17.33 15.48
CA ILE A 192 -16.80 16.29 15.22
C ILE A 192 -15.50 16.66 15.93
N VAL A 193 -15.10 15.90 16.94
CA VAL A 193 -13.90 16.15 17.74
C VAL A 193 -12.67 15.50 17.13
N GLY A 194 -12.84 14.39 16.44
CA GLY A 194 -11.77 13.70 15.72
C GLY A 194 -12.21 13.31 14.32
N ALA A 195 -11.34 13.52 13.34
CA ALA A 195 -11.59 13.19 11.94
C ALA A 195 -10.33 12.75 11.21
N MET A 196 -10.52 12.07 10.08
CA MET A 196 -9.44 11.66 9.18
C MET A 196 -9.75 12.01 7.72
N TRP A 197 -8.68 12.16 6.96
CA TRP A 197 -8.68 12.37 5.52
C TRP A 197 -7.65 11.42 4.90
N ASP A 198 -8.07 10.59 3.98
CA ASP A 198 -7.25 9.63 3.26
C ASP A 198 -7.79 9.44 1.84
N GLY A 199 -7.04 8.81 0.96
CA GLY A 199 -7.48 8.50 -0.39
C GLY A 199 -8.06 9.71 -1.12
N ASP A 200 -9.32 9.58 -1.56
CA ASP A 200 -10.04 10.62 -2.32
C ASP A 200 -10.36 11.89 -1.50
N ALA A 201 -10.18 11.85 -0.19
CA ALA A 201 -10.32 13.05 0.64
C ALA A 201 -9.09 13.96 0.56
N LEU A 202 -7.97 13.47 0.03
CA LEU A 202 -6.75 14.22 -0.22
C LEU A 202 -6.62 14.54 -1.71
N SER A 203 -5.94 15.64 -2.04
CA SER A 203 -5.63 15.93 -3.44
C SER A 203 -4.70 14.86 -4.03
N ALA A 204 -4.68 14.69 -5.35
CA ALA A 204 -3.96 13.64 -6.05
C ALA A 204 -2.48 13.51 -5.61
N THR A 205 -1.80 14.62 -5.31
CA THR A 205 -0.42 14.64 -4.82
C THR A 205 -0.25 13.95 -3.47
N TYR A 206 -1.30 13.88 -2.65
CA TYR A 206 -1.26 13.38 -1.26
C TYR A 206 -2.18 12.20 -1.04
N SER A 207 -2.85 11.70 -2.08
CA SER A 207 -3.88 10.64 -1.98
C SER A 207 -3.39 9.33 -1.38
N ASN A 208 -2.08 9.07 -1.41
CA ASN A 208 -1.48 7.92 -0.74
C ASN A 208 -1.20 8.16 0.74
N GLY A 209 -1.26 9.40 1.19
CA GLY A 209 -1.04 9.76 2.59
C GLY A 209 -2.32 9.73 3.40
N LYS A 210 -2.17 10.05 4.68
CA LYS A 210 -3.29 10.10 5.61
C LYS A 210 -3.10 11.23 6.62
N VAL A 211 -4.17 11.96 6.90
CA VAL A 211 -4.16 12.96 7.97
C VAL A 211 -5.22 12.60 9.00
N VAL A 212 -4.83 12.58 10.25
CA VAL A 212 -5.71 12.38 11.39
C VAL A 212 -5.62 13.58 12.30
N VAL A 213 -6.74 14.07 12.76
CA VAL A 213 -6.79 15.20 13.70
C VAL A 213 -7.71 14.89 14.88
N VAL A 214 -7.25 15.20 16.08
CA VAL A 214 -8.07 15.23 17.30
C VAL A 214 -7.95 16.60 17.94
N LEU A 215 -9.08 17.24 18.26
CA LEU A 215 -9.11 18.60 18.82
C LEU A 215 -9.21 18.57 20.36
N ASP A 216 -8.39 17.75 20.99
CA ASP A 216 -8.15 17.72 22.45
C ASP A 216 -6.79 17.05 22.75
N ILE A 217 -5.91 17.74 23.47
CA ILE A 217 -4.67 17.15 23.97
C ILE A 217 -4.87 16.42 25.31
N ASN A 218 -5.95 16.74 26.01
CA ASN A 218 -6.12 16.35 27.41
C ASN A 218 -6.44 14.88 27.58
N TYR A 219 -6.97 14.18 26.56
CA TYR A 219 -7.35 12.77 26.63
C TYR A 219 -6.19 11.86 27.11
N ALA A 220 -4.96 12.22 26.84
CA ALA A 220 -3.79 11.44 27.28
C ALA A 220 -2.83 12.23 28.19
N SER A 221 -3.17 13.48 28.59
CA SER A 221 -2.23 14.38 29.27
C SER A 221 -1.93 14.00 30.72
N HIS A 222 -2.93 13.59 31.49
CA HIS A 222 -2.80 13.30 32.91
C HIS A 222 -3.22 11.86 33.23
N SER A 223 -2.56 11.25 34.22
CA SER A 223 -2.90 9.89 34.67
C SER A 223 -4.33 9.78 35.20
N SER A 224 -4.88 10.85 35.77
CA SER A 224 -6.27 10.93 36.20
C SER A 224 -7.29 11.04 35.08
N TYR A 225 -6.87 11.37 33.87
CA TYR A 225 -7.71 11.51 32.70
C TYR A 225 -7.57 10.34 31.73
N TYR A 226 -6.48 9.60 31.82
CA TYR A 226 -6.18 8.50 30.93
C TYR A 226 -6.95 7.24 31.31
N THR A 227 -7.97 6.92 30.55
CA THR A 227 -8.90 5.80 30.77
C THR A 227 -8.54 4.59 29.90
N ASN A 228 -9.23 3.46 30.09
CA ASN A 228 -9.14 2.32 29.19
C ASN A 228 -9.66 2.67 27.79
N GLY A 229 -10.70 3.51 27.70
CA GLY A 229 -11.20 4.03 26.42
C GLY A 229 -10.15 4.84 25.66
N ASP A 230 -9.42 5.71 26.36
CA ASP A 230 -8.34 6.51 25.75
C ASP A 230 -7.17 5.63 25.28
N GLN A 231 -6.86 4.56 26.02
CA GLN A 231 -5.86 3.57 25.59
C GLN A 231 -6.32 2.83 24.34
N ALA A 232 -7.54 2.32 24.36
CA ALA A 232 -8.14 1.62 23.23
C ALA A 232 -8.24 2.52 21.99
N TRP A 233 -8.50 3.82 22.19
CA TRP A 233 -8.45 4.82 21.11
C TRP A 233 -7.06 4.85 20.45
N ILE A 234 -5.99 5.06 21.22
CA ILE A 234 -4.64 5.13 20.66
C ILE A 234 -4.28 3.83 19.95
N ASP A 235 -4.62 2.68 20.54
CA ASP A 235 -4.34 1.38 19.94
C ASP A 235 -5.12 1.15 18.65
N ALA A 236 -6.42 1.49 18.65
CA ALA A 236 -7.25 1.38 17.46
C ALA A 236 -6.80 2.36 16.37
N MET A 237 -6.38 3.56 16.73
CA MET A 237 -5.79 4.51 15.79
C MET A 237 -4.51 3.93 15.17
N ILE A 238 -3.60 3.39 15.97
CA ILE A 238 -2.39 2.74 15.45
C ILE A 238 -2.76 1.57 14.54
N THR A 239 -3.65 0.70 14.95
CA THR A 239 -3.97 -0.55 14.24
C THR A 239 -4.83 -0.34 13.00
N ASN A 240 -5.89 0.47 13.07
CA ASN A 240 -6.87 0.57 11.99
C ASN A 240 -6.69 1.80 11.10
N VAL A 241 -6.08 2.85 11.60
CA VAL A 241 -6.00 4.11 10.88
C VAL A 241 -4.57 4.42 10.46
N ILE A 242 -3.63 4.32 11.37
CA ILE A 242 -2.26 4.78 11.12
C ILE A 242 -1.44 3.67 10.43
N THR A 243 -1.51 2.45 10.93
CA THR A 243 -0.83 1.28 10.33
C THR A 243 -1.65 0.58 9.24
N SER A 244 -2.95 0.89 9.10
CA SER A 244 -3.72 0.36 8.00
C SER A 244 -3.15 0.90 6.70
N THR A 245 -2.34 0.09 6.09
CA THR A 245 -1.85 0.18 4.72
C THR A 245 -1.95 1.56 4.06
N VAL A 246 -1.13 2.49 4.52
CA VAL A 246 -0.61 3.44 3.57
C VAL A 246 0.13 2.59 2.56
N ASN A 247 -0.37 2.54 1.35
CA ASN A 247 0.40 2.03 0.24
C ASN A 247 1.63 2.94 0.11
N THR A 248 2.68 2.65 0.88
CA THR A 248 3.98 3.28 0.69
C THR A 248 4.53 2.75 -0.62
N ARG A 249 4.00 3.28 -1.71
CA ARG A 249 4.48 3.04 -3.06
C ARG A 249 5.76 3.82 -3.27
N SER A 250 6.76 3.50 -2.48
CA SER A 250 8.10 3.99 -2.69
C SER A 250 8.79 3.07 -3.70
N VAL A 251 8.61 3.36 -4.97
CA VAL A 251 9.41 2.71 -6.01
C VAL A 251 10.62 3.59 -6.30
N THR A 252 11.76 3.23 -5.76
CA THR A 252 13.03 3.82 -6.13
C THR A 252 13.56 3.07 -7.34
N LEU A 253 13.27 3.55 -8.53
CA LEU A 253 13.54 2.88 -9.80
C LEU A 253 14.95 3.15 -10.35
N SER A 254 16.01 2.95 -9.64
CA SER A 254 17.33 2.92 -10.24
C SER A 254 18.05 1.64 -9.88
N GLY A 255 18.02 0.68 -10.81
CA GLY A 255 18.71 -0.61 -10.67
C GLY A 255 18.22 -1.39 -9.47
N ILE A 256 16.91 -1.65 -9.40
CA ILE A 256 16.28 -2.31 -8.27
C ILE A 256 17.06 -3.60 -7.94
N THR A 257 17.63 -3.70 -6.73
CA THR A 257 17.89 -5.01 -6.18
C THR A 257 17.45 -5.07 -4.74
N SER A 258 18.00 -4.95 -3.70
CA SER A 258 17.49 -5.32 -2.37
C SER A 258 16.33 -6.33 -2.44
N SER A 259 16.61 -7.49 -3.11
CA SER A 259 15.63 -8.51 -3.49
C SER A 259 14.44 -7.90 -4.23
N GLN A 260 14.77 -7.28 -5.40
CA GLN A 260 13.85 -6.54 -6.26
C GLN A 260 12.89 -5.67 -5.42
N GLN A 261 13.53 -4.90 -4.55
CA GLN A 261 12.91 -4.04 -3.55
C GLN A 261 11.79 -4.77 -2.78
N THR A 262 12.20 -5.95 -2.23
CA THR A 262 11.31 -6.87 -1.53
C THR A 262 10.04 -7.14 -2.35
N GLU A 263 10.30 -7.59 -3.59
CA GLU A 263 9.31 -7.87 -4.63
C GLU A 263 8.24 -6.79 -4.70
N VAL A 264 8.75 -5.62 -5.09
CA VAL A 264 8.03 -4.36 -5.16
C VAL A 264 7.08 -4.21 -3.96
N ASN A 265 7.74 -4.12 -2.79
CA ASN A 265 7.09 -3.96 -1.49
C ASN A 265 5.94 -4.96 -1.27
N THR A 266 6.24 -6.24 -1.56
CA THR A 266 5.29 -7.35 -1.50
C THR A 266 3.99 -7.01 -2.23
N ALA A 267 4.14 -6.86 -3.57
CA ALA A 267 3.09 -6.44 -4.47
C ALA A 267 2.32 -5.23 -3.94
N LYS A 268 3.09 -4.19 -3.63
CA LYS A 268 2.64 -2.88 -3.16
C LYS A 268 1.70 -2.96 -1.97
N ASN A 269 2.12 -3.74 -0.98
CA ASN A 269 1.41 -3.87 0.30
C ASN A 269 -0.05 -4.22 0.08
N LYS A 270 -0.30 -5.31 -0.63
CA LYS A 270 -1.65 -5.79 -0.98
C LYS A 270 -2.70 -5.29 -0.01
N SER A 271 -3.68 -4.60 -0.49
CA SER A 271 -4.76 -4.04 0.32
C SER A 271 -6.08 -4.57 -0.15
N GLN A 272 -6.99 -4.78 0.78
CA GLN A 272 -8.33 -5.21 0.48
C GLN A 272 -9.29 -4.84 1.59
N THR A 273 -10.45 -4.30 1.23
CA THR A 273 -11.58 -4.15 2.14
C THR A 273 -12.86 -4.80 1.63
N ASN A 274 -13.08 -4.87 0.31
CA ASN A 274 -14.29 -5.51 -0.21
C ASN A 274 -13.99 -6.34 -1.41
N ASN A 275 -14.17 -6.47 -2.53
CA ASN A 275 -14.00 -7.57 -3.47
C ASN A 275 -13.00 -8.60 -2.93
N ALA A 276 -13.01 -9.78 -3.25
CA ALA A 276 -12.00 -10.79 -2.91
C ALA A 276 -12.36 -12.05 -3.67
N ILE A 277 -11.51 -12.97 -3.96
CA ILE A 277 -11.90 -14.23 -4.56
C ILE A 277 -11.06 -15.31 -3.98
N TYR A 278 -10.04 -15.53 -3.69
CA TYR A 278 -9.19 -16.56 -3.07
C TYR A 278 -9.02 -17.85 -3.86
N LEU A 279 -9.72 -18.19 -4.83
CA LEU A 279 -9.68 -19.34 -5.72
C LEU A 279 -9.21 -20.68 -5.11
N THR A 280 -9.81 -21.73 -5.49
CA THR A 280 -9.29 -23.11 -5.49
C THR A 280 -10.12 -23.89 -6.48
N GLN A 281 -9.55 -24.35 -7.55
CA GLN A 281 -10.21 -25.20 -8.53
C GLN A 281 -9.40 -26.49 -8.67
N SER A 282 -10.01 -27.55 -9.14
CA SER A 282 -9.33 -28.80 -9.45
C SER A 282 -10.17 -29.58 -10.45
N GLY A 283 -9.59 -29.99 -11.58
CA GLY A 283 -10.31 -30.72 -12.62
C GLY A 283 -9.47 -30.87 -13.88
N ASP A 284 -10.00 -31.58 -14.88
CA ASP A 284 -9.32 -31.89 -16.13
C ASP A 284 -9.49 -30.82 -17.22
N GLY A 285 -10.28 -29.82 -17.00
CA GLY A 285 -10.48 -28.64 -17.85
C GLY A 285 -11.26 -27.60 -17.09
N ILE A 286 -10.75 -26.40 -17.05
CA ILE A 286 -11.35 -25.30 -16.30
C ILE A 286 -11.60 -24.16 -17.28
N ASP A 287 -12.87 -23.77 -17.36
CA ASP A 287 -13.31 -22.56 -18.03
C ASP A 287 -13.76 -21.59 -16.93
N LEU A 288 -12.99 -20.52 -16.73
CA LEU A 288 -13.17 -19.61 -15.60
C LEU A 288 -13.19 -18.16 -16.10
N ASP A 289 -14.33 -17.53 -15.95
CA ASP A 289 -14.51 -16.10 -16.24
C ASP A 289 -14.81 -15.35 -14.95
N ILE A 290 -13.94 -14.42 -14.57
CA ILE A 290 -14.07 -13.61 -13.36
C ILE A 290 -13.98 -12.14 -13.71
N VAL A 291 -15.02 -11.40 -13.35
CA VAL A 291 -15.06 -9.94 -13.45
C VAL A 291 -15.26 -9.35 -12.05
N GLN A 292 -14.36 -8.50 -11.60
CA GLN A 292 -14.54 -7.66 -10.43
C GLN A 292 -14.66 -6.22 -10.90
N ASP A 293 -15.78 -5.56 -10.79
CA ASP A 293 -16.01 -4.20 -11.26
C ASP A 293 -16.13 -3.25 -10.08
N GLY A 294 -15.09 -2.48 -9.82
CA GLY A 294 -15.09 -1.46 -8.77
C GLY A 294 -14.86 -1.98 -7.35
N THR A 295 -14.25 -1.33 -6.61
CA THR A 295 -13.44 -1.02 -5.49
C THR A 295 -12.36 -2.07 -5.19
N ASP A 296 -11.90 -2.28 -4.10
CA ASP A 296 -10.64 -2.85 -3.60
C ASP A 296 -10.33 -4.29 -4.07
N ASN A 297 -10.50 -4.63 -5.32
CA ASN A 297 -10.37 -5.93 -5.97
C ASN A 297 -9.45 -6.90 -5.21
N LEU A 298 -8.98 -7.98 -5.63
CA LEU A 298 -7.87 -8.78 -5.12
C LEU A 298 -7.81 -10.08 -5.89
N ILE A 299 -8.27 -11.10 -5.96
CA ILE A 299 -8.10 -12.49 -6.36
C ILE A 299 -7.15 -13.14 -5.38
N ILE A 300 -6.09 -13.61 -5.51
CA ILE A 300 -5.01 -14.08 -4.63
C ILE A 300 -4.61 -15.54 -4.79
N GLY A 301 -3.36 -15.72 -4.99
CA GLY A 301 -2.53 -16.89 -5.19
C GLY A 301 -1.13 -16.40 -5.49
N SER A 302 -0.31 -17.20 -6.10
CA SER A 302 1.11 -17.00 -6.38
C SER A 302 1.86 -16.30 -5.24
N ASP A 303 1.47 -16.74 -4.12
CA ASP A 303 1.87 -16.48 -2.75
C ASP A 303 1.97 -15.03 -2.30
N LEU A 304 1.01 -14.25 -2.72
CA LEU A 304 0.66 -13.05 -1.98
C LEU A 304 -0.12 -13.37 -0.69
N THR A 305 -0.26 -14.54 -0.32
CA THR A 305 -0.39 -15.42 0.83
C THR A 305 -1.63 -16.29 0.78
N ASN A 306 -1.42 -17.45 0.12
CA ASN A 306 -2.33 -18.58 0.02
C ASN A 306 -3.63 -18.36 -0.80
N ALA A 307 -4.42 -19.36 -0.93
CA ALA A 307 -5.42 -19.67 -1.91
C ALA A 307 -4.85 -19.68 -3.33
N GLY A 308 -5.45 -19.25 -4.37
CA GLY A 308 -5.01 -19.54 -5.73
C GLY A 308 -5.15 -21.04 -6.07
N SER A 309 -4.27 -21.58 -6.89
CA SER A 309 -4.21 -23.00 -7.27
C SER A 309 -5.37 -23.49 -8.15
N ILE A 310 -5.39 -23.03 -9.39
CA ILE A 310 -6.18 -23.65 -10.45
C ILE A 310 -5.38 -24.83 -10.98
N GLN A 311 -5.99 -25.98 -11.07
CA GLN A 311 -5.38 -27.21 -11.59
C GLN A 311 -6.25 -27.80 -12.70
N GLY A 312 -5.64 -28.47 -13.66
CA GLY A 312 -6.32 -29.10 -14.77
C GLY A 312 -5.42 -29.21 -15.98
N ASP A 313 -5.82 -29.97 -16.99
CA ASP A 313 -4.99 -30.23 -18.17
C ASP A 313 -5.12 -29.15 -19.26
N ASN A 314 -6.31 -28.59 -19.42
CA ASN A 314 -6.57 -27.51 -20.37
C ASN A 314 -7.44 -26.46 -19.69
N ASN A 315 -6.88 -25.31 -19.42
CA ASN A 315 -7.58 -24.25 -18.72
C ASN A 315 -7.74 -23.03 -19.62
N GLU A 316 -8.94 -22.48 -19.67
CA GLU A 316 -9.21 -21.18 -20.24
C GLU A 316 -9.64 -20.25 -19.08
N ILE A 317 -8.90 -19.19 -18.86
CA ILE A 317 -9.04 -18.34 -17.68
C ILE A 317 -9.06 -16.88 -18.12
N THR A 318 -10.18 -16.23 -17.91
CA THR A 318 -10.34 -14.79 -18.15
C THR A 318 -10.53 -14.07 -16.83
N LEU A 319 -9.66 -13.14 -16.51
CA LEU A 319 -9.68 -12.37 -15.27
C LEU A 319 -9.67 -10.88 -15.57
N THR A 320 -10.78 -10.23 -15.28
CA THR A 320 -10.93 -8.79 -15.45
C THR A 320 -11.10 -8.13 -14.10
N GLN A 321 -10.28 -7.18 -13.77
CA GLN A 321 -10.47 -6.28 -12.64
C GLN A 321 -10.55 -4.86 -13.21
N LYS A 322 -11.50 -4.07 -12.79
CA LYS A 322 -11.61 -2.67 -13.18
C LYS A 322 -11.19 -1.76 -12.05
N ASN A 323 -11.79 -0.61 -11.95
CA ASN A 323 -11.27 0.47 -11.14
C ASN A 323 -11.11 0.11 -9.65
N ALA A 324 -10.11 0.68 -9.06
CA ALA A 324 -9.65 0.72 -7.69
C ALA A 324 -8.48 -0.23 -7.37
N GLY A 325 -8.48 -0.95 -6.29
CA GLY A 325 -7.28 -1.46 -5.65
C GLY A 325 -6.58 -2.63 -6.33
N ASN A 326 -6.92 -3.12 -7.51
CA ASN A 326 -6.54 -4.39 -8.10
C ASN A 326 -5.49 -5.15 -7.27
N VAL A 327 -5.11 -6.16 -7.34
CA VAL A 327 -4.06 -7.07 -6.93
C VAL A 327 -4.49 -8.40 -7.49
N LEU A 328 -3.68 -9.06 -8.20
CA LEU A 328 -3.95 -10.37 -8.73
C LEU A 328 -2.78 -11.28 -8.35
N GLY A 329 -3.06 -12.37 -7.73
CA GLY A 329 -2.16 -13.49 -7.71
C GLY A 329 -2.89 -14.67 -8.36
N ILE A 330 -2.20 -15.48 -9.14
CA ILE A 330 -2.78 -16.67 -9.73
C ILE A 330 -1.72 -17.76 -9.95
N ASP A 331 -2.08 -18.97 -9.57
CA ASP A 331 -1.31 -20.17 -9.85
C ASP A 331 -2.12 -21.04 -10.84
N VAL A 332 -1.54 -21.37 -11.96
CA VAL A 332 -2.17 -22.23 -12.97
C VAL A 332 -1.28 -23.42 -13.26
N ASN A 333 -1.82 -24.60 -13.10
CA ASN A 333 -1.10 -25.84 -13.35
C ASN A 333 -1.92 -26.71 -14.29
N GLY A 334 -1.35 -27.02 -15.43
CA GLY A 334 -2.03 -27.82 -16.47
C GLY A 334 -1.15 -27.98 -17.70
N ASN A 335 -1.56 -28.80 -18.65
CA ASN A 335 -0.75 -29.05 -19.83
C ASN A 335 -0.88 -27.96 -20.91
N THR A 336 -2.04 -27.33 -21.00
CA THR A 336 -2.28 -26.25 -21.96
C THR A 336 -3.15 -25.22 -21.27
N ASN A 337 -2.63 -24.03 -21.08
CA ASN A 337 -3.36 -22.98 -20.40
C ASN A 337 -3.45 -21.75 -21.32
N ASP A 338 -4.63 -21.17 -21.34
CA ASP A 338 -4.91 -19.89 -21.97
C ASP A 338 -5.39 -18.93 -20.87
N VAL A 339 -4.59 -17.91 -20.59
CA VAL A 339 -4.78 -17.02 -19.45
C VAL A 339 -4.82 -15.58 -19.96
N ASP A 340 -5.96 -14.95 -19.84
CA ASP A 340 -6.22 -13.55 -20.19
C ASP A 340 -6.48 -12.74 -18.92
N ILE A 341 -5.66 -11.73 -18.69
CA ILE A 341 -5.72 -10.88 -17.50
C ILE A 341 -5.77 -9.44 -17.91
N TRP A 342 -6.85 -8.78 -17.52
CA TRP A 342 -7.01 -7.35 -17.74
C TRP A 342 -7.21 -6.60 -16.41
N GLN A 343 -6.40 -5.56 -16.18
CA GLN A 343 -6.45 -4.75 -14.96
C GLN A 343 -6.44 -3.25 -15.27
N ASP A 344 -7.23 -2.47 -14.55
CA ASP A 344 -7.25 -1.00 -14.61
C ASP A 344 -7.21 -0.41 -13.20
N THR A 345 -6.43 0.61 -13.03
CA THR A 345 -6.19 1.51 -11.90
C THR A 345 -4.96 1.12 -11.05
N GLN A 346 -5.04 0.46 -9.94
CA GLN A 346 -3.86 0.30 -9.06
C GLN A 346 -3.21 -1.09 -9.18
N GLN A 347 -2.93 -1.50 -10.38
CA GLN A 347 -2.62 -2.86 -10.77
C GLN A 347 -1.38 -3.46 -10.09
N ASN A 348 -1.47 -4.72 -9.78
CA ASN A 348 -0.36 -5.62 -9.54
C ASN A 348 -0.75 -6.97 -10.12
N ALA A 349 0.18 -7.71 -10.69
CA ALA A 349 -0.06 -9.06 -11.14
C ALA A 349 1.11 -9.96 -10.73
N VAL A 350 0.81 -11.06 -10.07
CA VAL A 350 1.78 -12.13 -9.80
C VAL A 350 1.23 -13.43 -10.36
N VAL A 351 1.83 -13.89 -11.43
CA VAL A 351 1.34 -15.01 -12.23
C VAL A 351 2.36 -16.13 -12.20
N ASP A 352 1.94 -17.33 -11.82
CA ASP A 352 2.74 -18.54 -11.89
C ASP A 352 2.00 -19.59 -12.72
N ILE A 353 2.55 -19.96 -13.86
CA ILE A 353 1.95 -20.92 -14.77
C ILE A 353 2.91 -22.10 -14.98
N THR A 354 2.43 -23.28 -14.75
CA THR A 354 3.17 -24.51 -15.04
C THR A 354 2.40 -25.35 -16.05
N GLY A 355 3.07 -25.73 -17.14
CA GLY A 355 2.43 -26.56 -18.17
C GLY A 355 3.25 -26.69 -19.44
N ALA A 356 2.76 -27.44 -20.40
CA ALA A 356 3.53 -27.72 -21.60
C ALA A 356 3.38 -26.66 -22.70
N SER A 357 2.23 -26.04 -22.83
CA SER A 357 1.99 -24.99 -23.84
C SER A 357 1.04 -23.98 -23.26
N ASN A 358 1.53 -22.79 -23.01
CA ASN A 358 0.76 -21.76 -22.33
C ASN A 358 0.67 -20.50 -23.19
N THR A 359 -0.49 -19.88 -23.18
CA THR A 359 -0.72 -18.52 -23.66
C THR A 359 -1.01 -17.65 -22.44
N LEU A 360 -0.33 -16.52 -22.35
CA LEU A 360 -0.62 -15.47 -21.39
C LEU A 360 -0.80 -14.15 -22.13
N ASP A 361 -1.94 -13.52 -21.95
CA ASP A 361 -2.17 -12.13 -22.32
C ASP A 361 -2.44 -11.33 -21.03
N LEU A 362 -1.54 -10.42 -20.70
CA LEU A 362 -1.64 -9.59 -19.51
C LEU A 362 -1.64 -8.10 -19.88
N GLU A 363 -2.78 -7.46 -19.73
CA GLU A 363 -2.91 -6.04 -19.99
C GLU A 363 -3.17 -5.26 -18.70
N GLN A 364 -2.29 -4.29 -18.41
CA GLN A 364 -2.42 -3.36 -17.30
C GLN A 364 -2.57 -1.94 -17.83
N LEU A 365 -3.69 -1.31 -17.54
CA LEU A 365 -4.01 0.06 -17.94
C LEU A 365 -4.09 0.98 -16.71
N HIS A 366 -3.71 2.22 -16.88
CA HIS A 366 -3.87 3.23 -15.83
C HIS A 366 -4.22 4.59 -16.40
N LEU A 367 -5.46 4.97 -16.23
CA LEU A 367 -6.02 6.19 -16.79
C LEU A 367 -5.83 7.44 -15.93
N SER A 368 -5.23 7.34 -14.75
CA SER A 368 -5.01 8.47 -13.83
C SER A 368 -3.54 8.62 -13.39
N ASN A 369 -3.13 9.84 -13.10
CA ASN A 369 -1.74 10.32 -12.98
C ASN A 369 -0.87 9.72 -11.84
N SER A 370 -1.24 8.67 -11.16
CA SER A 370 -0.50 8.20 -9.98
C SER A 370 -0.32 6.69 -9.86
N GLY A 371 -0.68 5.93 -10.86
CA GLY A 371 -0.57 4.48 -10.83
C GLY A 371 0.81 3.96 -11.20
N GLU A 372 1.09 2.79 -10.75
CA GLU A 372 2.28 2.03 -11.11
C GLU A 372 1.84 0.64 -11.55
N HIS A 373 2.31 0.23 -12.69
CA HIS A 373 2.12 -1.12 -13.18
C HIS A 373 3.21 -2.02 -12.60
N PHE A 374 2.82 -3.07 -11.95
CA PHE A 374 3.75 -4.10 -11.51
C PHE A 374 3.28 -5.48 -11.98
N SER A 375 4.17 -6.21 -12.60
CA SER A 375 3.94 -7.61 -12.95
C SER A 375 5.15 -8.46 -12.60
N LYS A 376 4.91 -9.60 -11.98
CA LYS A 376 5.85 -10.70 -11.85
C LYS A 376 5.22 -11.93 -12.48
N VAL A 377 5.88 -12.47 -13.48
CA VAL A 377 5.38 -13.60 -14.24
C VAL A 377 6.44 -14.70 -14.25
N THR A 378 6.06 -15.87 -13.79
CA THR A 378 6.89 -17.08 -13.84
C THR A 378 6.16 -18.12 -14.69
N ILE A 379 6.79 -18.65 -15.72
CA ILE A 379 6.20 -19.67 -16.58
C ILE A 379 7.17 -20.82 -16.76
N ASN A 380 6.76 -22.00 -16.36
CA ASN A 380 7.50 -23.24 -16.55
C ASN A 380 6.78 -24.11 -17.60
N GLY A 381 7.35 -24.20 -18.79
CA GLY A 381 6.72 -24.97 -19.85
C GLY A 381 7.53 -25.00 -21.14
N ASN A 382 7.10 -25.81 -22.10
CA ASN A 382 7.92 -26.06 -23.27
C ASN A 382 7.66 -25.15 -24.48
N SER A 383 6.50 -24.57 -24.59
CA SER A 383 6.16 -23.68 -25.71
C SER A 383 5.15 -22.65 -25.25
N ASN A 384 5.61 -21.43 -25.01
CA ASN A 384 4.77 -20.40 -24.45
C ASN A 384 4.67 -19.20 -25.40
N ASN A 385 3.49 -18.62 -25.45
CA ASN A 385 3.23 -17.36 -26.12
C ASN A 385 2.77 -16.34 -25.07
N ILE A 386 3.56 -15.29 -24.90
CA ILE A 386 3.39 -14.36 -23.79
C ILE A 386 3.29 -12.95 -24.34
N THR A 387 2.21 -12.28 -24.05
CA THR A 387 2.01 -10.86 -24.33
C THR A 387 1.80 -10.12 -23.01
N ILE A 388 2.57 -9.07 -22.79
CA ILE A 388 2.43 -8.23 -21.59
C ILE A 388 2.42 -6.77 -22.01
N ASP A 389 1.32 -6.14 -21.75
CA ASP A 389 1.04 -4.74 -22.05
C ASP A 389 0.89 -3.92 -20.76
N GLN A 390 1.81 -3.00 -20.50
CA GLN A 390 1.70 -2.00 -19.44
C GLN A 390 1.63 -0.62 -20.10
N LYS A 391 0.45 -0.01 -20.08
CA LYS A 391 0.14 1.17 -20.88
C LYS A 391 -0.24 2.39 -20.03
N GLU A 392 -0.22 3.56 -20.64
CA GLU A 392 -0.64 4.85 -20.13
C GLU A 392 0.35 5.46 -19.11
N THR A 393 -0.15 6.13 -18.08
CA THR A 393 0.69 6.88 -17.14
C THR A 393 1.17 6.04 -15.97
N GLY A 394 2.32 6.38 -15.39
CA GLY A 394 2.87 5.70 -14.22
C GLY A 394 4.10 4.83 -14.54
N ASN A 395 4.80 4.42 -13.50
CA ASN A 395 5.96 3.56 -13.66
C ASN A 395 5.54 2.14 -14.06
N LYS A 396 6.30 1.53 -14.95
CA LYS A 396 6.08 0.17 -15.41
C LYS A 396 7.21 -0.72 -14.93
N ILE A 397 6.85 -1.80 -14.25
CA ILE A 397 7.80 -2.74 -13.64
C ILE A 397 7.39 -4.14 -14.04
N LEU A 398 8.29 -4.84 -14.69
CA LEU A 398 8.08 -6.23 -15.07
C LEU A 398 9.28 -7.09 -14.67
N PHE A 399 8.99 -8.18 -13.96
CA PHE A 399 9.89 -9.31 -13.76
C PHE A 399 9.33 -10.51 -14.50
N LEU A 400 10.06 -11.04 -15.43
CA LEU A 400 9.64 -12.16 -16.27
C LEU A 400 10.68 -13.27 -16.24
N ASP A 401 10.30 -14.43 -15.73
CA ASP A 401 11.11 -15.64 -15.69
C ASP A 401 10.40 -16.76 -16.44
N VAL A 402 10.97 -17.21 -17.55
CA VAL A 402 10.30 -18.19 -18.41
C VAL A 402 11.27 -19.28 -18.84
N ASP A 403 10.88 -20.51 -18.60
CA ASP A 403 11.59 -21.71 -19.04
C ASP A 403 10.89 -22.33 -20.26
N GLY A 404 11.68 -22.83 -21.21
CA GLY A 404 11.19 -23.44 -22.44
C GLY A 404 11.37 -22.59 -23.72
N SER A 405 10.77 -23.04 -24.81
CA SER A 405 10.85 -22.31 -26.10
C SER A 405 9.72 -21.29 -26.18
N ASN A 406 10.03 -20.01 -26.18
CA ASN A 406 9.06 -18.97 -25.93
C ASN A 406 9.03 -17.89 -27.02
N ASN A 407 7.83 -17.40 -27.27
CA ASN A 407 7.59 -16.14 -27.97
C ASN A 407 7.10 -15.12 -26.94
N VAL A 408 7.83 -14.05 -26.77
CA VAL A 408 7.58 -13.04 -25.73
C VAL A 408 7.47 -11.67 -26.38
N GLN A 409 6.34 -11.02 -26.18
CA GLN A 409 6.14 -9.63 -26.53
C GLN A 409 5.86 -8.82 -25.26
N VAL A 410 6.60 -7.72 -25.09
CA VAL A 410 6.42 -6.81 -23.95
C VAL A 410 6.33 -5.38 -24.46
N ASP A 411 5.25 -4.74 -24.14
CA ASP A 411 5.01 -3.34 -24.45
C ASP A 411 4.82 -2.53 -23.15
N GLN A 412 5.82 -1.74 -22.80
CA GLN A 412 5.73 -0.74 -21.74
C GLN A 412 5.61 0.65 -22.38
N LYS A 413 4.39 1.16 -22.51
CA LYS A 413 4.10 2.37 -23.28
C LYS A 413 3.50 3.48 -22.42
N GLY A 414 3.75 4.74 -22.83
CA GLY A 414 3.26 5.92 -22.14
C GLY A 414 4.27 6.52 -21.17
N THR A 415 3.83 7.44 -20.33
CA THR A 415 4.74 8.23 -19.47
C THR A 415 5.11 7.51 -18.18
N GLY A 416 6.29 7.80 -17.64
CA GLY A 416 6.82 7.22 -16.41
C GLY A 416 8.12 6.44 -16.64
N ASN A 417 8.67 5.90 -15.57
CA ASN A 417 9.87 5.07 -15.69
C ASN A 417 9.50 3.64 -16.12
N HIS A 418 10.31 3.06 -16.97
CA HIS A 418 10.15 1.70 -17.44
C HIS A 418 11.27 0.82 -16.89
N PHE A 419 10.92 -0.20 -16.16
CA PHE A 419 11.85 -1.18 -15.62
C PHE A 419 11.47 -2.58 -16.06
N LEU A 420 12.43 -3.30 -16.61
CA LEU A 420 12.25 -4.64 -17.15
C LEU A 420 13.43 -5.54 -16.74
N ASP A 421 13.10 -6.70 -16.17
CA ASP A 421 14.04 -7.78 -15.91
C ASP A 421 13.49 -9.08 -16.50
N ILE A 422 14.09 -9.54 -17.57
CA ILE A 422 13.69 -10.75 -18.28
C ILE A 422 14.79 -11.81 -18.15
N ASN A 423 14.40 -13.00 -17.72
CA ASN A 423 15.25 -14.16 -17.65
C ASN A 423 14.59 -15.33 -18.41
N LEU A 424 15.19 -15.76 -19.50
CA LEU A 424 14.65 -16.80 -20.35
C LEU A 424 15.64 -17.93 -20.57
N THR A 425 15.15 -19.16 -20.49
CA THR A 425 15.96 -20.38 -20.74
C THR A 425 15.40 -21.13 -21.94
N ASP A 426 16.29 -21.63 -22.81
CA ASP A 426 16.07 -22.35 -24.08
C ASP A 426 16.01 -21.45 -25.34
N SER A 427 15.06 -21.65 -26.25
CA SER A 427 15.02 -20.95 -27.56
C SER A 427 13.92 -19.90 -27.57
N HIS A 428 14.26 -18.66 -27.85
CA HIS A 428 13.32 -17.56 -27.66
C HIS A 428 13.24 -16.62 -28.86
N THR A 429 12.03 -16.07 -29.05
CA THR A 429 11.83 -14.83 -29.80
C THR A 429 11.30 -13.80 -28.80
N VAL A 430 11.98 -12.68 -28.68
CA VAL A 430 11.66 -11.62 -27.72
C VAL A 430 11.54 -10.29 -28.45
N ASP A 431 10.41 -9.63 -28.29
CA ASP A 431 10.18 -8.28 -28.77
C ASP A 431 9.77 -7.38 -27.61
N VAL A 432 10.56 -6.36 -27.33
CA VAL A 432 10.35 -5.45 -26.23
C VAL A 432 10.30 -4.02 -26.75
N THR A 433 9.23 -3.33 -26.40
CA THR A 433 9.09 -1.89 -26.62
C THR A 433 8.96 -1.16 -25.28
N GLN A 434 9.83 -0.22 -25.01
CA GLN A 434 9.71 0.76 -23.95
C GLN A 434 9.63 2.15 -24.57
N ASP A 435 8.48 2.82 -24.46
CA ASP A 435 8.30 4.14 -25.02
C ASP A 435 7.85 5.18 -23.96
N GLY A 436 7.95 6.45 -24.31
CA GLY A 436 7.49 7.56 -23.47
C GLY A 436 8.60 8.39 -22.86
N THR A 437 8.23 9.28 -21.95
CA THR A 437 9.14 10.21 -21.27
C THR A 437 9.53 9.67 -19.90
N GLY A 438 10.77 9.28 -19.72
CA GLY A 438 11.25 8.77 -18.45
C GLY A 438 12.53 7.96 -18.61
N SER A 439 13.05 7.44 -17.52
CA SER A 439 14.18 6.53 -17.58
C SER A 439 13.73 5.13 -17.99
N HIS A 440 14.42 4.58 -18.98
CA HIS A 440 14.22 3.19 -19.41
C HIS A 440 15.34 2.34 -18.85
N ASN A 441 15.01 1.21 -18.28
CA ASN A 441 15.96 0.24 -17.78
C ASN A 441 15.50 -1.18 -18.17
N ALA A 442 16.26 -1.85 -19.00
CA ALA A 442 15.98 -3.20 -19.42
C ALA A 442 17.17 -4.10 -19.14
N THR A 443 16.95 -5.16 -18.38
CA THR A 443 17.89 -6.25 -18.20
C THR A 443 17.31 -7.49 -18.86
N ILE A 444 18.03 -8.09 -19.78
CA ILE A 444 17.58 -9.28 -20.51
C ILE A 444 18.67 -10.34 -20.45
N HIS A 445 18.37 -11.44 -19.80
CA HIS A 445 19.21 -12.61 -19.71
C HIS A 445 18.61 -13.75 -20.51
N LEU A 446 19.36 -14.21 -21.51
CA LEU A 446 18.98 -15.36 -22.35
C LEU A 446 20.00 -16.46 -22.20
N SER A 447 19.55 -17.65 -21.91
CA SER A 447 20.39 -18.85 -21.90
C SER A 447 19.76 -19.95 -22.74
N GLY A 448 20.52 -20.61 -23.59
CA GLY A 448 20.01 -21.73 -24.39
C GLY A 448 20.42 -21.71 -25.85
N ASN A 449 19.56 -22.22 -26.73
CA ASN A 449 19.98 -22.50 -28.09
C ASN A 449 19.51 -21.40 -29.05
N SER A 450 19.11 -21.00 -29.79
CA SER A 450 18.74 -19.99 -30.79
C SER A 450 17.77 -18.96 -30.25
N SER A 451 18.23 -17.76 -30.01
CA SER A 451 17.38 -16.68 -29.54
C SER A 451 17.47 -15.46 -30.46
N SER A 452 16.34 -14.83 -30.69
CA SER A 452 16.23 -13.56 -31.40
C SER A 452 15.60 -12.52 -30.45
N VAL A 453 16.29 -11.40 -30.28
CA VAL A 453 15.80 -10.30 -29.43
C VAL A 453 15.74 -9.02 -30.21
N THR A 454 14.62 -8.34 -30.11
CA THR A 454 14.44 -6.93 -30.51
C THR A 454 14.11 -6.12 -29.28
N LEU A 455 14.90 -5.12 -28.97
CA LEU A 455 14.63 -4.14 -27.93
C LEU A 455 14.56 -2.76 -28.55
N THR A 456 13.43 -2.11 -28.40
CA THR A 456 13.23 -0.72 -28.80
C THR A 456 12.98 0.15 -27.57
N GLN A 457 13.84 1.14 -27.37
CA GLN A 457 13.65 2.16 -26.34
C GLN A 457 13.49 3.51 -27.04
N ASP A 458 12.30 4.06 -26.99
CA ASP A 458 11.92 5.26 -27.72
C ASP A 458 11.70 6.44 -26.76
N SER A 459 12.77 7.00 -26.26
CA SER A 459 12.78 8.22 -25.46
C SER A 459 14.14 8.91 -25.54
N SER A 460 14.13 10.21 -25.49
CA SER A 460 15.35 11.02 -25.50
C SER A 460 16.10 11.09 -24.17
N THR A 461 15.62 10.39 -23.10
CA THR A 461 16.18 10.56 -21.75
C THR A 461 16.44 9.23 -21.06
N ASN A 462 17.65 9.13 -20.48
CA ASN A 462 18.08 8.10 -19.52
C ASN A 462 17.80 6.66 -19.94
N GLN A 463 18.14 6.29 -21.17
CA GLN A 463 18.02 4.93 -21.61
C GLN A 463 19.21 4.10 -21.10
N ASN A 464 18.89 2.98 -20.48
CA ASN A 464 19.87 2.05 -19.98
C ASN A 464 19.43 0.61 -20.28
N TYR A 465 20.32 -0.19 -20.81
CA TYR A 465 20.05 -1.61 -20.98
C TYR A 465 21.26 -2.46 -20.61
N HIS A 466 20.98 -3.62 -20.08
CA HIS A 466 21.96 -4.66 -19.84
C HIS A 466 21.48 -5.94 -20.52
N PHE A 467 22.26 -6.43 -21.45
CA PHE A 467 21.94 -7.63 -22.23
C PHE A 467 22.99 -8.68 -22.00
N GLN A 468 22.60 -9.86 -21.62
CA GLN A 468 23.47 -11.01 -21.49
C GLN A 468 22.86 -12.21 -22.23
N GLN A 469 23.59 -12.74 -23.15
CA GLN A 469 23.16 -13.88 -23.95
C GLN A 469 24.22 -14.99 -23.94
N SER A 470 23.76 -16.21 -23.66
CA SER A 470 24.57 -17.41 -23.72
C SER A 470 23.95 -18.40 -24.69
N CYS A 471 24.52 -18.49 -25.89
CA CYS A 471 24.08 -19.42 -26.92
C CYS A 471 25.01 -20.62 -27.02
N SER A 472 24.47 -21.81 -26.87
CA SER A 472 25.25 -23.05 -26.90
C SER A 472 25.41 -23.67 -28.30
N SER A 473 24.55 -23.35 -29.25
CA SER A 473 24.62 -23.81 -30.64
C SER A 473 23.73 -22.96 -31.56
N SER A 474 24.23 -22.65 -32.77
CA SER A 474 23.60 -21.84 -33.81
C SER A 474 23.39 -20.34 -33.50
N SER A 475 22.92 -19.59 -34.48
CA SER A 475 22.93 -18.12 -34.44
C SER A 475 21.94 -17.50 -33.46
N CYS A 476 22.43 -16.80 -32.47
CA CYS A 476 21.63 -15.84 -31.73
C CYS A 476 21.74 -14.44 -32.32
N SER A 477 20.68 -13.69 -32.31
CA SER A 477 20.64 -12.31 -32.80
C SER A 477 20.07 -11.38 -31.78
N ALA A 478 20.61 -10.19 -31.65
CA ALA A 478 20.04 -9.13 -30.84
C ALA A 478 20.06 -7.82 -31.65
N THR A 479 18.94 -7.17 -31.70
CA THR A 479 18.77 -5.84 -32.27
C THR A 479 18.33 -4.89 -31.18
N VAL A 480 19.11 -3.84 -30.94
CA VAL A 480 18.77 -2.82 -29.94
C VAL A 480 18.69 -1.46 -30.62
N THR A 481 17.55 -0.82 -30.50
CA THR A 481 17.30 0.53 -31.01
C THR A 481 17.03 1.48 -29.86
N GLN A 482 17.81 2.54 -29.75
CA GLN A 482 17.61 3.61 -28.78
C GLN A 482 17.51 4.93 -29.54
N ASN A 483 16.41 5.67 -29.39
CA ASN A 483 16.12 6.91 -30.10
C ASN A 483 16.24 8.14 -29.20
#